data_7d8c3fa0c51a79fd24721233d5bc1669
#
_entry.id   7d8c3fa0c51a79fd24721233d5bc1669
#
_cell.length_a   1.000
_cell.length_b   1.000
_cell.length_c   1.000
_cell.angle_alpha   90.00
_cell.angle_beta   90.00
_cell.angle_gamma   90.00
#
_symmetry.space_group_name_H-M   'P 1'
#
loop_
_entity.id
_entity.type
_entity.pdbx_description
1 polymer ?
#
loop_
_entity_poly.entity_id
_entity_poly.type
_entity_poly.pdbx_seq_one_letter_code
_entity_poly.pdbx_strand_id
1 'polypeptide(L)'
;MAIKILLYDDNDALRTSMEALIADDEGMELAALMPNAETVETDISEIKPDVVLMDIDMPAVNGVEAVRRIRKINDRLPVIMLTVFDDNENIFNAIYAGASGYILKRYATEEVPNAVRMVLEGGAPMTGSVARKVLMMVPQAKSDEQEKSNLSQKETAILQFLVNGFSYKMIAAELKISIDTVRFHIKKIYDKLHVHSATEAVSKAIKDKLV
;
A
#
# COMPACT_ATOMS: atom_id res chain seq x y z
N MET A 1 -14.66 25.81 -17.71
CA MET A 1 -14.77 24.52 -18.44
C MET A 1 -15.23 23.50 -17.43
N ALA A 2 -16.16 22.63 -17.80
CA ALA A 2 -16.58 21.54 -16.94
C ALA A 2 -15.47 20.48 -16.83
N ILE A 3 -15.35 19.85 -15.66
CA ILE A 3 -14.38 18.78 -15.40
C ILE A 3 -14.86 17.52 -16.11
N LYS A 4 -14.06 16.99 -17.04
CA LYS A 4 -14.37 15.79 -17.81
C LYS A 4 -14.07 14.52 -17.02
N ILE A 5 -15.10 13.74 -16.74
CA ILE A 5 -15.01 12.50 -15.99
C ILE A 5 -15.24 11.30 -16.92
N LEU A 6 -14.37 10.30 -16.82
CA LEU A 6 -14.53 9.00 -17.47
C LEU A 6 -14.76 7.96 -16.39
N LEU A 7 -15.87 7.21 -16.47
CA LEU A 7 -16.23 6.19 -15.51
C LEU A 7 -16.14 4.78 -16.12
N TYR A 8 -15.44 3.90 -15.45
CA TYR A 8 -15.40 2.46 -15.71
C TYR A 8 -16.08 1.71 -14.56
N ASP A 9 -17.18 1.02 -14.89
CA ASP A 9 -17.93 0.17 -13.94
C ASP A 9 -18.82 -0.79 -14.73
N ASP A 10 -18.89 -2.06 -14.37
CA ASP A 10 -19.71 -3.05 -15.06
C ASP A 10 -21.18 -3.02 -14.63
N ASN A 11 -21.51 -2.33 -13.54
CA ASN A 11 -22.86 -2.23 -12.99
C ASN A 11 -23.66 -1.09 -13.64
N ASP A 12 -24.64 -1.44 -14.49
CA ASP A 12 -25.52 -0.49 -15.20
C ASP A 12 -26.26 0.47 -14.24
N ALA A 13 -26.74 -0.03 -13.12
CA ALA A 13 -27.49 0.78 -12.15
C ALA A 13 -26.59 1.85 -11.52
N LEU A 14 -25.34 1.50 -11.23
CA LEU A 14 -24.37 2.48 -10.71
C LEU A 14 -24.02 3.52 -11.78
N ARG A 15 -23.76 3.09 -13.01
CA ARG A 15 -23.46 4.02 -14.10
C ARG A 15 -24.59 5.05 -14.28
N THR A 16 -25.84 4.60 -14.31
CA THR A 16 -27.02 5.49 -14.40
C THR A 16 -27.11 6.45 -13.20
N SER A 17 -26.83 5.95 -11.99
CA SER A 17 -26.82 6.79 -10.80
C SER A 17 -25.73 7.85 -10.81
N MET A 18 -24.52 7.50 -11.28
CA MET A 18 -23.41 8.43 -11.43
C MET A 18 -23.65 9.46 -12.53
N GLU A 19 -24.27 9.05 -13.63
CA GLU A 19 -24.67 9.97 -14.70
C GLU A 19 -25.62 11.05 -14.15
N ALA A 20 -26.65 10.65 -13.42
CA ALA A 20 -27.56 11.60 -12.80
C ALA A 20 -26.87 12.51 -11.77
N LEU A 21 -25.99 11.96 -10.94
CA LEU A 21 -25.23 12.72 -9.93
C LEU A 21 -24.33 13.77 -10.57
N ILE A 22 -23.61 13.41 -11.61
CA ILE A 22 -22.67 14.31 -12.30
C ILE A 22 -23.41 15.36 -13.11
N ALA A 23 -24.54 15.00 -13.74
CA ALA A 23 -25.37 15.94 -14.49
C ALA A 23 -26.01 17.03 -13.62
N ASP A 24 -26.21 16.79 -12.31
CA ASP A 24 -26.71 17.76 -11.34
C ASP A 24 -25.66 18.81 -10.94
N ASP A 25 -24.40 18.63 -11.31
CA ASP A 25 -23.27 19.53 -10.99
C ASP A 25 -22.79 20.26 -12.26
N GLU A 26 -23.12 21.56 -12.39
CA GLU A 26 -22.75 22.38 -13.56
C GLU A 26 -21.23 22.45 -13.82
N GLY A 27 -20.41 22.12 -12.81
CA GLY A 27 -18.94 22.12 -12.91
C GLY A 27 -18.34 20.83 -13.45
N MET A 28 -19.14 19.80 -13.69
CA MET A 28 -18.70 18.45 -14.08
C MET A 28 -19.41 17.97 -15.36
N GLU A 29 -18.72 17.15 -16.11
CA GLU A 29 -19.24 16.51 -17.35
C GLU A 29 -18.83 15.05 -17.36
N LEU A 30 -19.80 14.16 -17.49
CA LEU A 30 -19.52 12.75 -17.72
C LEU A 30 -19.22 12.53 -19.21
N ALA A 31 -17.93 12.46 -19.53
CA ALA A 31 -17.47 12.35 -20.91
C ALA A 31 -17.77 10.98 -21.54
N ALA A 32 -17.69 9.90 -20.75
CA ALA A 32 -18.09 8.57 -21.16
C ALA A 32 -18.32 7.62 -19.96
N LEU A 33 -19.09 6.55 -20.21
CA LEU A 33 -19.39 5.44 -19.32
C LEU A 33 -18.95 4.14 -19.99
N MET A 34 -18.02 3.41 -19.39
CA MET A 34 -17.48 2.17 -19.96
C MET A 34 -17.77 0.98 -19.04
N PRO A 35 -18.27 -0.15 -19.58
CA PRO A 35 -18.58 -1.34 -18.79
C PRO A 35 -17.34 -2.18 -18.42
N ASN A 36 -16.20 -1.89 -19.04
CA ASN A 36 -14.91 -2.56 -18.78
C ASN A 36 -13.76 -1.65 -19.22
N ALA A 37 -12.52 -2.05 -18.92
CA ALA A 37 -11.32 -1.28 -19.19
C ALA A 37 -10.40 -1.91 -20.25
N GLU A 38 -10.95 -2.71 -21.17
CA GLU A 38 -10.15 -3.38 -22.22
C GLU A 38 -9.42 -2.39 -23.12
N THR A 39 -10.08 -1.28 -23.44
CA THR A 39 -9.61 -0.22 -24.35
C THR A 39 -9.12 1.03 -23.61
N VAL A 40 -8.76 0.91 -22.33
CA VAL A 40 -8.46 2.05 -21.47
C VAL A 40 -7.42 3.03 -22.03
N GLU A 41 -6.39 2.53 -22.71
CA GLU A 41 -5.35 3.36 -23.32
C GLU A 41 -5.89 4.20 -24.48
N THR A 42 -6.73 3.61 -25.31
CA THR A 42 -7.38 4.28 -26.44
C THR A 42 -8.39 5.30 -25.93
N ASP A 43 -9.26 4.90 -25.01
CA ASP A 43 -10.30 5.74 -24.43
C ASP A 43 -9.70 7.03 -23.83
N ILE A 44 -8.62 6.90 -23.05
CA ILE A 44 -7.94 8.07 -22.45
C ILE A 44 -7.34 8.98 -23.51
N SER A 45 -6.77 8.42 -24.58
CA SER A 45 -6.13 9.21 -25.63
C SER A 45 -7.16 9.99 -26.47
N GLU A 46 -8.34 9.42 -26.70
CA GLU A 46 -9.42 10.01 -27.50
C GLU A 46 -10.28 10.97 -26.68
N ILE A 47 -10.72 10.56 -25.49
CA ILE A 47 -11.64 11.32 -24.63
C ILE A 47 -10.90 12.45 -23.89
N LYS A 48 -9.65 12.23 -23.50
CA LYS A 48 -8.82 13.16 -22.72
C LYS A 48 -9.54 13.62 -21.46
N PRO A 49 -9.91 12.69 -20.55
CA PRO A 49 -10.58 13.04 -19.31
C PRO A 49 -9.64 13.79 -18.36
N ASP A 50 -10.22 14.62 -17.50
CA ASP A 50 -9.50 15.27 -16.41
C ASP A 50 -9.34 14.32 -15.19
N VAL A 51 -10.33 13.42 -14.99
CA VAL A 51 -10.36 12.44 -13.91
C VAL A 51 -10.97 11.13 -14.40
N VAL A 52 -10.45 10.01 -13.94
CA VAL A 52 -11.03 8.68 -14.13
C VAL A 52 -11.61 8.17 -12.81
N LEU A 53 -12.85 7.69 -12.84
CA LEU A 53 -13.45 6.87 -11.80
C LEU A 53 -13.36 5.41 -12.26
N MET A 54 -12.84 4.51 -11.41
CA MET A 54 -12.48 3.16 -11.80
C MET A 54 -12.96 2.14 -10.79
N ASP A 55 -13.84 1.23 -11.17
CA ASP A 55 -14.11 0.05 -10.34
C ASP A 55 -12.96 -0.95 -10.39
N ILE A 56 -12.84 -1.77 -9.34
CA ILE A 56 -11.86 -2.84 -9.26
C ILE A 56 -12.35 -4.08 -10.01
N ASP A 57 -13.57 -4.53 -9.72
CA ASP A 57 -14.10 -5.79 -10.21
C ASP A 57 -14.88 -5.60 -11.50
N MET A 58 -14.17 -5.72 -12.59
CA MET A 58 -14.75 -5.62 -13.94
C MET A 58 -14.32 -6.81 -14.79
N PRO A 59 -15.15 -7.22 -15.76
CA PRO A 59 -14.80 -8.29 -16.70
C PRO A 59 -13.58 -7.92 -17.55
N ALA A 60 -12.83 -8.94 -17.94
CA ALA A 60 -11.66 -8.89 -18.82
C ALA A 60 -10.45 -8.18 -18.21
N VAL A 61 -10.54 -6.94 -17.74
CA VAL A 61 -9.45 -6.16 -17.15
C VAL A 61 -9.87 -5.64 -15.80
N ASN A 62 -9.21 -6.13 -14.75
CA ASN A 62 -9.39 -5.61 -13.39
C ASN A 62 -8.94 -4.15 -13.28
N GLY A 63 -9.68 -3.33 -12.52
CA GLY A 63 -9.41 -1.91 -12.40
C GLY A 63 -8.01 -1.55 -11.89
N VAL A 64 -7.40 -2.37 -11.03
CA VAL A 64 -6.02 -2.16 -10.58
C VAL A 64 -5.03 -2.32 -11.74
N GLU A 65 -5.26 -3.30 -12.63
CA GLU A 65 -4.45 -3.46 -13.84
C GLU A 65 -4.70 -2.30 -14.84
N ALA A 66 -5.94 -1.84 -14.95
CA ALA A 66 -6.25 -0.66 -15.75
C ALA A 66 -5.48 0.58 -15.26
N VAL A 67 -5.40 0.81 -13.95
CA VAL A 67 -4.57 1.89 -13.39
C VAL A 67 -3.10 1.74 -13.81
N ARG A 68 -2.51 0.54 -13.75
CA ARG A 68 -1.13 0.31 -14.20
C ARG A 68 -0.94 0.63 -15.68
N ARG A 69 -1.91 0.30 -16.53
CA ARG A 69 -1.88 0.64 -17.95
C ARG A 69 -1.97 2.16 -18.17
N ILE A 70 -2.85 2.84 -17.45
CA ILE A 70 -2.95 4.31 -17.45
C ILE A 70 -1.62 4.94 -17.10
N ARG A 71 -0.95 4.48 -16.04
CA ARG A 71 0.34 5.03 -15.59
C ARG A 71 1.47 4.90 -16.61
N LYS A 72 1.39 3.93 -17.53
CA LYS A 72 2.37 3.78 -18.62
C LYS A 72 2.25 4.85 -19.69
N ILE A 73 1.05 5.41 -19.89
CA ILE A 73 0.76 6.40 -20.95
C ILE A 73 0.54 7.82 -20.38
N ASN A 74 0.07 7.92 -19.15
CA ASN A 74 -0.15 9.18 -18.45
C ASN A 74 0.01 9.00 -16.95
N ASP A 75 1.15 9.42 -16.41
CA ASP A 75 1.53 9.31 -15.00
C ASP A 75 0.79 10.31 -14.10
N ARG A 76 0.22 11.38 -14.70
CA ARG A 76 -0.41 12.49 -13.97
C ARG A 76 -1.93 12.45 -13.94
N LEU A 77 -2.57 11.68 -14.83
CA LEU A 77 -4.03 11.61 -14.87
C LEU A 77 -4.58 11.07 -13.55
N PRO A 78 -5.40 11.85 -12.82
CA PRO A 78 -5.98 11.37 -11.57
C PRO A 78 -6.92 10.18 -11.83
N VAL A 79 -6.73 9.11 -11.05
CA VAL A 79 -7.60 7.93 -11.05
C VAL A 79 -8.10 7.69 -9.63
N ILE A 80 -9.40 7.79 -9.42
CA ILE A 80 -10.07 7.50 -8.16
C ILE A 80 -10.70 6.11 -8.27
N MET A 81 -10.32 5.20 -7.40
CA MET A 81 -11.02 3.92 -7.30
C MET A 81 -12.41 4.13 -6.71
N LEU A 82 -13.42 3.57 -7.36
CA LEU A 82 -14.82 3.60 -6.92
C LEU A 82 -15.32 2.15 -6.83
N THR A 83 -15.32 1.57 -5.63
CA THR A 83 -15.47 0.13 -5.46
C THR A 83 -16.19 -0.28 -4.18
N VAL A 84 -16.66 -1.52 -4.13
CA VAL A 84 -17.25 -2.11 -2.91
C VAL A 84 -16.18 -2.68 -1.95
N PHE A 85 -14.97 -2.93 -2.43
CA PHE A 85 -13.91 -3.55 -1.65
C PHE A 85 -13.31 -2.58 -0.64
N ASP A 86 -13.24 -3.02 0.61
CA ASP A 86 -12.64 -2.23 1.70
C ASP A 86 -11.53 -3.00 2.44
N ASP A 87 -11.11 -4.16 1.91
CA ASP A 87 -10.02 -4.95 2.48
C ASP A 87 -8.64 -4.35 2.19
N ASN A 88 -7.67 -4.73 3.03
CA ASN A 88 -6.32 -4.17 2.97
C ASN A 88 -5.57 -4.50 1.68
N GLU A 89 -5.82 -5.66 1.09
CA GLU A 89 -5.13 -6.12 -0.11
C GLU A 89 -5.53 -5.29 -1.33
N ASN A 90 -6.83 -5.08 -1.55
CA ASN A 90 -7.33 -4.27 -2.64
C ASN A 90 -6.92 -2.80 -2.51
N ILE A 91 -7.00 -2.24 -1.29
CA ILE A 91 -6.55 -0.87 -1.03
C ILE A 91 -5.06 -0.71 -1.33
N PHE A 92 -4.22 -1.63 -0.81
CA PHE A 92 -2.77 -1.58 -1.04
C PHE A 92 -2.43 -1.69 -2.53
N ASN A 93 -3.03 -2.68 -3.23
CA ASN A 93 -2.76 -2.91 -4.64
C ASN A 93 -3.15 -1.72 -5.52
N ALA A 94 -4.28 -1.05 -5.22
CA ALA A 94 -4.73 0.13 -5.95
C ALA A 94 -3.78 1.32 -5.75
N ILE A 95 -3.36 1.60 -4.51
CA ILE A 95 -2.42 2.68 -4.20
C ILE A 95 -1.05 2.39 -4.84
N TYR A 96 -0.56 1.16 -4.73
CA TYR A 96 0.71 0.76 -5.33
C TYR A 96 0.68 0.80 -6.86
N ALA A 97 -0.49 0.56 -7.48
CA ALA A 97 -0.69 0.75 -8.92
C ALA A 97 -0.68 2.23 -9.35
N GLY A 98 -0.83 3.15 -8.41
CA GLY A 98 -0.81 4.60 -8.63
C GLY A 98 -2.20 5.24 -8.65
N ALA A 99 -3.20 4.65 -7.99
CA ALA A 99 -4.49 5.31 -7.77
C ALA A 99 -4.29 6.60 -6.96
N SER A 100 -5.01 7.66 -7.33
CA SER A 100 -4.94 8.99 -6.70
C SER A 100 -5.96 9.16 -5.58
N GLY A 101 -6.96 8.27 -5.52
CA GLY A 101 -8.00 8.28 -4.50
C GLY A 101 -8.71 6.93 -4.39
N TYR A 102 -9.52 6.74 -3.34
CA TYR A 102 -10.23 5.49 -3.09
C TYR A 102 -11.54 5.73 -2.35
N ILE A 103 -12.65 5.61 -3.05
CA ILE A 103 -14.01 5.86 -2.55
C ILE A 103 -14.80 4.55 -2.56
N LEU A 104 -15.47 4.26 -1.45
CA LEU A 104 -16.36 3.12 -1.40
C LEU A 104 -17.71 3.45 -2.04
N LYS A 105 -18.21 2.57 -2.92
CA LYS A 105 -19.46 2.76 -3.68
C LYS A 105 -20.66 3.16 -2.82
N ARG A 106 -20.72 2.69 -1.57
CA ARG A 106 -21.79 3.05 -0.62
C ARG A 106 -21.83 4.54 -0.22
N TYR A 107 -20.74 5.26 -0.48
CA TYR A 107 -20.62 6.70 -0.21
C TYR A 107 -20.49 7.53 -1.50
N ALA A 108 -20.64 6.90 -2.67
CA ALA A 108 -20.37 7.53 -3.96
C ALA A 108 -21.16 8.83 -4.16
N THR A 109 -22.45 8.81 -3.86
CA THR A 109 -23.35 9.97 -4.04
C THR A 109 -22.91 11.19 -3.21
N GLU A 110 -22.36 10.95 -2.02
CA GLU A 110 -21.97 12.01 -1.10
C GLU A 110 -20.54 12.50 -1.34
N GLU A 111 -19.64 11.56 -1.70
CA GLU A 111 -18.19 11.83 -1.72
C GLU A 111 -17.64 12.14 -3.13
N VAL A 112 -18.19 11.57 -4.21
CA VAL A 112 -17.60 11.68 -5.56
C VAL A 112 -17.45 13.14 -6.04
N PRO A 113 -18.44 14.04 -5.94
CA PRO A 113 -18.27 15.41 -6.41
C PRO A 113 -17.13 16.14 -5.73
N ASN A 114 -17.00 15.99 -4.40
CA ASN A 114 -15.90 16.59 -3.65
C ASN A 114 -14.56 15.90 -3.91
N ALA A 115 -14.55 14.58 -4.08
CA ALA A 115 -13.36 13.80 -4.39
C ALA A 115 -12.75 14.19 -5.75
N VAL A 116 -13.58 14.42 -6.75
CA VAL A 116 -13.15 14.89 -8.09
C VAL A 116 -12.46 16.25 -7.98
N ARG A 117 -13.02 17.20 -7.23
CA ARG A 117 -12.38 18.51 -7.04
C ARG A 117 -11.07 18.38 -6.26
N MET A 118 -11.10 17.65 -5.15
CA MET A 118 -9.93 17.46 -4.28
C MET A 118 -8.75 16.82 -5.04
N VAL A 119 -8.99 15.81 -5.88
CA VAL A 119 -7.90 15.15 -6.60
C VAL A 119 -7.24 16.06 -7.64
N LEU A 120 -8.01 16.95 -8.27
CA LEU A 120 -7.48 17.92 -9.22
C LEU A 120 -6.65 19.02 -8.54
N GLU A 121 -6.90 19.29 -7.27
CA GLU A 121 -6.10 20.19 -6.44
C GLU A 121 -4.84 19.49 -5.87
N GLY A 122 -4.60 18.22 -6.24
CA GLY A 122 -3.44 17.44 -5.78
C GLY A 122 -3.67 16.73 -4.45
N GLY A 123 -4.91 16.69 -3.95
CA GLY A 123 -5.29 15.89 -2.79
C GLY A 123 -5.45 14.40 -3.09
N ALA A 124 -5.60 13.60 -2.04
CA ALA A 124 -5.82 12.16 -2.12
C ALA A 124 -7.18 11.80 -1.45
N PRO A 125 -8.30 11.93 -2.15
CA PRO A 125 -9.62 11.66 -1.59
C PRO A 125 -9.75 10.18 -1.20
N MET A 126 -10.16 9.93 0.03
CA MET A 126 -10.38 8.58 0.55
C MET A 126 -11.55 8.58 1.51
N THR A 127 -12.43 7.58 1.40
CA THR A 127 -13.43 7.33 2.44
C THR A 127 -12.72 7.16 3.79
N GLY A 128 -13.26 7.73 4.86
CA GLY A 128 -12.58 7.79 6.16
C GLY A 128 -12.10 6.43 6.70
N SER A 129 -12.85 5.35 6.46
CA SER A 129 -12.42 3.98 6.83
C SER A 129 -11.21 3.50 6.03
N VAL A 130 -11.12 3.87 4.75
CA VAL A 130 -9.99 3.56 3.87
C VAL A 130 -8.76 4.35 4.30
N ALA A 131 -8.89 5.65 4.52
CA ALA A 131 -7.80 6.50 4.99
C ALA A 131 -7.17 5.96 6.28
N ARG A 132 -7.99 5.50 7.24
CA ARG A 132 -7.51 4.87 8.46
C ARG A 132 -6.71 3.59 8.21
N LYS A 133 -7.17 2.74 7.27
CA LYS A 133 -6.45 1.51 6.88
C LYS A 133 -5.11 1.86 6.23
N VAL A 134 -5.07 2.84 5.34
CA VAL A 134 -3.83 3.31 4.69
C VAL A 134 -2.82 3.80 5.73
N LEU A 135 -3.24 4.60 6.71
CA LEU A 135 -2.37 5.05 7.79
C LEU A 135 -1.81 3.88 8.62
N MET A 136 -2.57 2.79 8.78
CA MET A 136 -2.10 1.60 9.48
C MET A 136 -1.16 0.73 8.62
N MET A 137 -1.21 0.86 7.28
CA MET A 137 -0.31 0.17 6.35
C MET A 137 1.06 0.85 6.25
N VAL A 138 1.12 2.16 6.51
CA VAL A 138 2.40 2.85 6.63
C VAL A 138 3.12 2.26 7.84
N PRO A 139 4.33 1.69 7.68
CA PRO A 139 5.10 1.26 8.83
C PRO A 139 5.19 2.46 9.76
N GLN A 140 4.60 2.35 10.96
CA GLN A 140 4.85 3.37 11.97
C GLN A 140 6.37 3.42 12.09
N ALA A 141 6.97 4.57 11.83
CA ALA A 141 8.34 4.82 12.21
C ALA A 141 8.38 4.49 13.72
N LYS A 142 8.80 3.28 14.03
CA LYS A 142 9.11 2.93 15.41
C LYS A 142 10.15 3.97 15.76
N SER A 143 9.86 4.77 16.80
CA SER A 143 10.84 5.68 17.39
C SER A 143 12.20 4.97 17.36
N ASP A 144 13.27 5.65 16.99
CA ASP A 144 14.65 5.13 16.82
C ASP A 144 15.17 4.23 17.97
N GLU A 145 14.40 4.13 19.05
CA GLU A 145 14.65 3.22 20.18
C GLU A 145 14.15 1.77 19.97
N GLN A 146 13.31 1.46 18.95
CA GLN A 146 12.79 0.10 18.72
C GLN A 146 13.26 -0.56 17.41
N GLU A 147 14.00 0.10 16.54
CA GLU A 147 14.75 -0.56 15.45
C GLU A 147 16.01 -1.29 15.93
N LYS A 148 16.30 -1.26 17.23
CA LYS A 148 17.37 -2.04 17.84
C LYS A 148 16.99 -3.52 17.84
N SER A 149 17.16 -4.13 16.69
CA SER A 149 17.09 -5.55 16.38
C SER A 149 15.72 -6.23 16.57
N ASN A 150 15.23 -6.92 15.54
CA ASN A 150 14.16 -7.94 15.62
C ASN A 150 14.56 -9.17 16.48
N LEU A 151 15.52 -8.99 17.39
CA LEU A 151 16.01 -10.04 18.26
C LEU A 151 15.08 -10.22 19.45
N SER A 152 14.77 -11.46 19.80
CA SER A 152 14.07 -11.77 21.03
C SER A 152 15.00 -11.52 22.25
N GLN A 153 14.45 -11.40 23.45
CA GLN A 153 15.23 -11.23 24.70
C GLN A 153 16.34 -12.27 24.84
N LYS A 154 16.07 -13.55 24.46
CA LYS A 154 17.08 -14.62 24.47
C LYS A 154 18.17 -14.41 23.42
N GLU A 155 17.80 -13.98 22.22
CA GLU A 155 18.75 -13.70 21.15
C GLU A 155 19.63 -12.48 21.49
N THR A 156 19.06 -11.44 22.08
CA THR A 156 19.81 -10.28 22.58
C THR A 156 20.81 -10.69 23.67
N ALA A 157 20.39 -11.51 24.64
CA ALA A 157 21.29 -12.01 25.67
C ALA A 157 22.45 -12.84 25.09
N ILE A 158 22.17 -13.73 24.11
CA ILE A 158 23.21 -14.52 23.44
C ILE A 158 24.16 -13.62 22.64
N LEU A 159 23.65 -12.61 21.93
CA LEU A 159 24.46 -11.66 21.21
C LEU A 159 25.36 -10.83 22.14
N GLN A 160 24.85 -10.43 23.32
CA GLN A 160 25.64 -9.74 24.33
C GLN A 160 26.80 -10.61 24.83
N PHE A 161 26.58 -11.92 25.08
CA PHE A 161 27.65 -12.84 25.44
C PHE A 161 28.70 -12.98 24.35
N LEU A 162 28.27 -13.00 23.04
CA LEU A 162 29.21 -13.01 21.91
C LEU A 162 30.08 -11.74 21.85
N VAL A 163 29.46 -10.57 22.04
CA VAL A 163 30.17 -9.27 22.09
C VAL A 163 31.20 -9.27 23.23
N ASN A 164 30.84 -9.90 24.38
CA ASN A 164 31.77 -10.07 25.54
C ASN A 164 32.81 -11.17 25.32
N GLY A 165 32.89 -11.80 24.13
CA GLY A 165 33.93 -12.78 23.81
C GLY A 165 33.65 -14.21 24.31
N PHE A 166 32.44 -14.53 24.73
CA PHE A 166 32.09 -15.88 25.20
C PHE A 166 32.01 -16.87 24.03
N SER A 167 32.57 -18.04 24.17
CA SER A 167 32.37 -19.17 23.27
C SER A 167 30.97 -19.77 23.41
N TYR A 168 30.46 -20.46 22.38
CA TYR A 168 29.16 -21.13 22.45
C TYR A 168 29.02 -22.09 23.62
N LYS A 169 30.13 -22.75 24.03
CA LYS A 169 30.14 -23.62 25.19
C LYS A 169 29.97 -22.84 26.48
N MET A 170 30.61 -21.67 26.60
CA MET A 170 30.44 -20.78 27.75
C MET A 170 29.04 -20.21 27.85
N ILE A 171 28.49 -19.76 26.71
CA ILE A 171 27.08 -19.27 26.62
C ILE A 171 26.09 -20.36 27.06
N ALA A 172 26.30 -21.60 26.60
CA ALA A 172 25.46 -22.74 26.97
C ALA A 172 25.48 -23.01 28.47
N ALA A 173 26.65 -22.93 29.07
CA ALA A 173 26.82 -23.11 30.54
C ALA A 173 26.13 -21.98 31.31
N GLU A 174 26.33 -20.73 30.92
CA GLU A 174 25.80 -19.53 31.57
C GLU A 174 24.27 -19.50 31.53
N LEU A 175 23.69 -19.80 30.36
CA LEU A 175 22.25 -19.80 30.16
C LEU A 175 21.56 -21.12 30.54
N LYS A 176 22.35 -22.14 31.03
CA LYS A 176 21.87 -23.48 31.39
C LYS A 176 21.05 -24.16 30.29
N ILE A 177 21.53 -24.06 29.04
CA ILE A 177 20.93 -24.67 27.85
C ILE A 177 21.96 -25.52 27.10
N SER A 178 21.52 -26.35 26.14
CA SER A 178 22.44 -27.12 25.32
C SER A 178 23.23 -26.25 24.33
N ILE A 179 24.42 -26.69 23.91
CA ILE A 179 25.22 -26.02 22.89
C ILE A 179 24.42 -25.96 21.57
N ASP A 180 23.63 -26.98 21.28
CA ASP A 180 22.81 -27.01 20.04
C ASP A 180 21.68 -25.98 20.09
N THR A 181 21.13 -25.73 21.29
CA THR A 181 20.18 -24.61 21.47
C THR A 181 20.83 -23.25 21.23
N VAL A 182 22.08 -23.07 21.70
CA VAL A 182 22.84 -21.84 21.39
C VAL A 182 23.06 -21.69 19.89
N ARG A 183 23.51 -22.76 19.21
CA ARG A 183 23.69 -22.75 17.74
C ARG A 183 22.41 -22.41 16.98
N PHE A 184 21.28 -22.93 17.43
CA PHE A 184 19.98 -22.61 16.84
C PHE A 184 19.64 -21.12 16.96
N HIS A 185 19.85 -20.52 18.14
CA HIS A 185 19.65 -19.08 18.31
C HIS A 185 20.64 -18.24 17.52
N ILE A 186 21.91 -18.66 17.46
CA ILE A 186 22.94 -17.98 16.65
C ILE A 186 22.54 -17.94 15.17
N LYS A 187 22.04 -19.06 14.62
CA LYS A 187 21.55 -19.07 13.22
C LYS A 187 20.43 -18.05 13.04
N LYS A 188 19.44 -18.00 13.94
CA LYS A 188 18.38 -17.01 13.90
C LYS A 188 18.87 -15.56 14.02
N ILE A 189 19.90 -15.32 14.86
CA ILE A 189 20.53 -14.00 14.96
C ILE A 189 21.18 -13.62 13.63
N TYR A 190 21.90 -14.54 12.98
CA TYR A 190 22.53 -14.27 11.70
C TYR A 190 21.48 -13.95 10.61
N ASP A 191 20.41 -14.74 10.54
CA ASP A 191 19.30 -14.51 9.60
C ASP A 191 18.66 -13.12 9.84
N LYS A 192 18.40 -12.76 11.11
CA LYS A 192 17.76 -11.48 11.46
C LYS A 192 18.68 -10.27 11.27
N LEU A 193 19.97 -10.44 11.49
CA LEU A 193 20.96 -9.39 11.31
C LEU A 193 21.54 -9.34 9.87
N HIS A 194 21.12 -10.27 8.99
CA HIS A 194 21.67 -10.38 7.64
C HIS A 194 23.20 -10.46 7.62
N VAL A 195 23.77 -11.35 8.45
CA VAL A 195 25.22 -11.61 8.58
C VAL A 195 25.51 -13.10 8.45
N HIS A 196 26.75 -13.45 8.13
CA HIS A 196 27.15 -14.84 7.85
C HIS A 196 28.19 -15.40 8.84
N SER A 197 28.63 -14.59 9.80
CA SER A 197 29.65 -15.00 10.77
C SER A 197 29.46 -14.36 12.14
N ALA A 198 30.08 -14.97 13.18
CA ALA A 198 30.10 -14.41 14.54
C ALA A 198 30.78 -13.04 14.57
N THR A 199 31.86 -12.88 13.82
CA THR A 199 32.61 -11.61 13.74
C THR A 199 31.77 -10.51 13.14
N GLU A 200 31.02 -10.80 12.05
CA GLU A 200 30.10 -9.85 11.45
C GLU A 200 28.95 -9.50 12.42
N ALA A 201 28.39 -10.50 13.13
CA ALA A 201 27.31 -10.28 14.10
C ALA A 201 27.77 -9.36 15.24
N VAL A 202 28.98 -9.60 15.78
CA VAL A 202 29.58 -8.76 16.83
C VAL A 202 29.86 -7.34 16.32
N SER A 203 30.47 -7.21 15.14
CA SER A 203 30.75 -5.91 14.52
C SER A 203 29.47 -5.09 14.32
N LYS A 204 28.41 -5.74 13.80
CA LYS A 204 27.11 -5.11 13.58
C LYS A 204 26.42 -4.75 14.91
N ALA A 205 26.49 -5.64 15.91
CA ALA A 205 25.92 -5.38 17.23
C ALA A 205 26.52 -4.13 17.89
N ILE A 206 27.84 -3.95 17.77
CA ILE A 206 28.55 -2.78 18.32
C ILE A 206 28.22 -1.53 17.52
N LYS A 207 28.29 -1.62 16.16
CA LYS A 207 28.02 -0.48 15.27
C LYS A 207 26.61 0.07 15.43
N ASP A 208 25.62 -0.81 15.50
CA ASP A 208 24.20 -0.47 15.54
C ASP A 208 23.66 -0.35 16.98
N LYS A 209 24.56 -0.45 17.98
CA LYS A 209 24.25 -0.37 19.43
C LYS A 209 23.10 -1.30 19.85
N LEU A 210 23.15 -2.56 19.36
CA LEU A 210 22.09 -3.56 19.62
C LEU A 210 22.16 -4.18 21.03
N VAL A 211 23.33 -4.14 21.64
CA VAL A 211 23.66 -4.68 22.97
C VAL A 211 24.74 -3.83 23.63
#